data_f553e46b12bec31faff5ee17b02f5b8c
#
_entry.id   f553e46b12bec31faff5ee17b02f5b8c
#
_cell.length_a   1.000
_cell.length_b   1.000
_cell.length_c   1.000
_cell.angle_alpha   90.00
_cell.angle_beta   90.00
_cell.angle_gamma   90.00
#
_symmetry.space_group_name_H-M   'P 1'
#
loop_
_entity.id
_entity.type
_entity.pdbx_description
1 polymer ?
#
loop_
_entity_poly.entity_id
_entity_poly.type
_entity_poly.pdbx_seq_one_letter_code
_entity_poly.pdbx_strand_id
1 'polypeptide(L)'
;MENLEEALEAAERDLLSKKDGSEYIELMEQCLECQNILIRRKASWCLAKMGQNKTQNSYVYELLLRLADDNDPETKENMLWGIGEIAGAGIGDERSIPIICNGMSDENARIRGMAAWAAERIISRLELFSDELILKLNEIEDDQSPYVRKSVSFAKECLKKKM
;
A
#
# COMPACT_ATOMS: atom_id res chain seq x y z
N MET A 1 -26.76 -13.57 -10.31
CA MET A 1 -25.35 -13.15 -10.20
C MET A 1 -25.26 -11.92 -9.32
N GLU A 2 -24.42 -11.98 -8.34
CA GLU A 2 -24.20 -10.84 -7.48
C GLU A 2 -23.46 -9.75 -8.28
N ASN A 3 -23.93 -8.52 -8.19
CA ASN A 3 -23.27 -7.38 -8.83
C ASN A 3 -22.05 -6.96 -8.01
N LEU A 4 -20.85 -7.08 -8.58
CA LEU A 4 -19.60 -6.74 -7.90
C LEU A 4 -19.59 -5.29 -7.41
N GLU A 5 -20.18 -4.36 -8.17
CA GLU A 5 -20.21 -2.95 -7.79
C GLU A 5 -21.03 -2.75 -6.51
N GLU A 6 -22.20 -3.37 -6.41
CA GLU A 6 -23.05 -3.27 -5.21
C GLU A 6 -22.37 -3.92 -4.00
N ALA A 7 -21.75 -5.08 -4.22
CA ALA A 7 -21.01 -5.77 -3.16
C ALA A 7 -19.85 -4.92 -2.65
N LEU A 8 -19.11 -4.25 -3.55
CA LEU A 8 -18.02 -3.35 -3.18
C LEU A 8 -18.51 -2.13 -2.41
N GLU A 9 -19.67 -1.58 -2.79
CA GLU A 9 -20.27 -0.45 -2.04
C GLU A 9 -20.61 -0.84 -0.61
N ALA A 10 -21.13 -2.06 -0.42
CA ALA A 10 -21.41 -2.58 0.93
C ALA A 10 -20.11 -2.73 1.73
N ALA A 11 -19.06 -3.27 1.11
CA ALA A 11 -17.76 -3.40 1.75
C ALA A 11 -17.19 -2.02 2.14
N GLU A 12 -17.28 -1.06 1.24
CA GLU A 12 -16.82 0.31 1.48
C GLU A 12 -17.53 0.92 2.71
N ARG A 13 -18.85 0.80 2.78
CA ARG A 13 -19.61 1.32 3.92
C ARG A 13 -19.15 0.72 5.24
N ASP A 14 -18.97 -0.61 5.27
CA ASP A 14 -18.54 -1.30 6.49
C ASP A 14 -17.12 -0.90 6.89
N LEU A 15 -16.23 -0.77 5.91
CA LEU A 15 -14.85 -0.37 6.19
C LEU A 15 -14.76 1.10 6.66
N LEU A 16 -15.59 1.98 6.13
CA LEU A 16 -15.69 3.36 6.61
C LEU A 16 -16.23 3.42 8.05
N SER A 17 -17.03 2.43 8.45
CA SER A 17 -17.51 2.28 9.81
C SER A 17 -16.50 1.58 10.73
N LYS A 18 -15.26 1.44 10.28
CA LYS A 18 -14.12 0.86 11.03
C LYS A 18 -14.23 -0.63 11.31
N LYS A 19 -15.06 -1.38 10.58
CA LYS A 19 -15.06 -2.83 10.64
C LYS A 19 -13.77 -3.37 10.00
N ASP A 20 -13.34 -4.57 10.43
CA ASP A 20 -12.08 -5.13 9.94
C ASP A 20 -12.14 -5.62 8.49
N GLY A 21 -13.30 -6.02 8.00
CA GLY A 21 -13.51 -6.40 6.61
C GLY A 21 -13.15 -7.83 6.25
N SER A 22 -12.85 -8.69 7.23
CA SER A 22 -12.47 -10.10 6.97
C SER A 22 -13.48 -10.85 6.11
N GLU A 23 -14.77 -10.53 6.26
CA GLU A 23 -15.83 -11.16 5.47
C GLU A 23 -15.79 -10.81 3.98
N TYR A 24 -15.05 -9.78 3.58
CA TYR A 24 -14.98 -9.29 2.21
C TYR A 24 -13.72 -9.74 1.44
N ILE A 25 -12.87 -10.57 2.05
CA ILE A 25 -11.60 -10.96 1.43
C ILE A 25 -11.80 -11.72 0.12
N GLU A 26 -12.75 -12.67 0.07
CA GLU A 26 -13.06 -13.40 -1.16
C GLU A 26 -13.58 -12.47 -2.26
N LEU A 27 -14.41 -11.50 -1.88
CA LEU A 27 -14.89 -10.48 -2.81
C LEU A 27 -13.74 -9.68 -3.40
N MET A 28 -12.79 -9.27 -2.56
CA MET A 28 -11.62 -8.52 -3.03
C MET A 28 -10.81 -9.34 -4.04
N GLU A 29 -10.59 -10.62 -3.75
CA GLU A 29 -9.86 -11.49 -4.67
C GLU A 29 -10.53 -11.55 -6.04
N GLN A 30 -11.85 -11.71 -6.10
CA GLN A 30 -12.60 -11.70 -7.34
C GLN A 30 -12.46 -10.36 -8.08
N CYS A 31 -12.52 -9.25 -7.35
CA CYS A 31 -12.45 -7.92 -7.92
C CYS A 31 -11.08 -7.60 -8.52
N LEU A 32 -10.00 -8.12 -7.94
CA LEU A 32 -8.65 -7.88 -8.46
C LEU A 32 -8.43 -8.52 -9.83
N GLU A 33 -9.15 -9.57 -10.16
CA GLU A 33 -9.08 -10.24 -11.46
C GLU A 33 -9.97 -9.58 -12.52
N CYS A 34 -10.78 -8.60 -12.13
CA CYS A 34 -11.70 -7.92 -13.02
C CYS A 34 -10.93 -6.97 -13.95
N GLN A 35 -11.29 -6.97 -15.24
CA GLN A 35 -10.66 -6.06 -16.20
C GLN A 35 -11.14 -4.62 -16.05
N ASN A 36 -12.25 -4.39 -15.38
CA ASN A 36 -12.76 -3.05 -15.13
C ASN A 36 -11.87 -2.32 -14.12
N ILE A 37 -11.22 -1.27 -14.58
CA ILE A 37 -10.31 -0.46 -13.76
C ILE A 37 -11.01 0.12 -12.54
N LEU A 38 -12.27 0.55 -12.66
CA LEU A 38 -13.01 1.14 -11.55
C LEU A 38 -13.24 0.14 -10.41
N ILE A 39 -13.46 -1.13 -10.76
CA ILE A 39 -13.61 -2.20 -9.78
C ILE A 39 -12.28 -2.46 -9.08
N ARG A 40 -11.17 -2.54 -9.83
CA ARG A 40 -9.85 -2.74 -9.23
C ARG A 40 -9.44 -1.58 -8.32
N ARG A 41 -9.73 -0.33 -8.72
CA ARG A 41 -9.47 0.85 -7.88
C ARG A 41 -10.20 0.76 -6.55
N LYS A 42 -11.50 0.44 -6.58
CA LYS A 42 -12.29 0.34 -5.37
C LYS A 42 -11.83 -0.84 -4.50
N ALA A 43 -11.50 -1.98 -5.10
CA ALA A 43 -10.99 -3.13 -4.37
C ALA A 43 -9.65 -2.81 -3.70
N SER A 44 -8.73 -2.15 -4.40
CA SER A 44 -7.44 -1.75 -3.82
C SER A 44 -7.61 -0.77 -2.65
N TRP A 45 -8.56 0.16 -2.77
CA TRP A 45 -8.93 1.06 -1.67
C TRP A 45 -9.45 0.29 -0.46
N CYS A 46 -10.34 -0.69 -0.70
CA CYS A 46 -10.89 -1.53 0.37
C CYS A 46 -9.78 -2.31 1.09
N LEU A 47 -8.83 -2.88 0.34
CA LEU A 47 -7.70 -3.60 0.93
C LEU A 47 -6.86 -2.68 1.82
N ALA A 48 -6.61 -1.46 1.38
CA ALA A 48 -5.87 -0.48 2.17
C ALA A 48 -6.64 -0.12 3.45
N LYS A 49 -7.95 0.04 3.36
CA LYS A 49 -8.80 0.30 4.53
C LYS A 49 -8.82 -0.88 5.50
N MET A 50 -8.78 -2.10 4.99
CA MET A 50 -8.64 -3.29 5.85
C MET A 50 -7.34 -3.21 6.66
N GLY A 51 -6.25 -2.83 6.03
CA GLY A 51 -4.98 -2.61 6.72
C GLY A 51 -5.10 -1.51 7.77
N GLN A 52 -5.70 -0.39 7.42
CA GLN A 52 -5.91 0.74 8.33
C GLN A 52 -6.80 0.35 9.51
N ASN A 53 -7.81 -0.48 9.29
CA ASN A 53 -8.71 -0.99 10.34
C ASN A 53 -8.08 -2.15 11.11
N LYS A 54 -6.82 -2.48 10.84
CA LYS A 54 -6.02 -3.49 11.53
C LYS A 54 -6.57 -4.90 11.40
N THR A 55 -7.08 -5.24 10.20
CA THR A 55 -7.50 -6.60 9.89
C THR A 55 -6.33 -7.57 10.09
N GLN A 56 -6.51 -8.55 10.97
CA GLN A 56 -5.47 -9.52 11.32
C GLN A 56 -5.54 -10.73 10.40
N ASN A 57 -5.34 -10.49 9.10
CA ASN A 57 -5.35 -11.54 8.09
C ASN A 57 -4.25 -11.29 7.06
N SER A 58 -3.23 -12.14 7.07
CA SER A 58 -2.08 -12.00 6.17
C SER A 58 -2.44 -12.15 4.69
N TYR A 59 -3.60 -12.72 4.37
CA TYR A 59 -4.03 -12.84 2.97
C TYR A 59 -4.31 -11.48 2.33
N VAL A 60 -4.71 -10.48 3.12
CA VAL A 60 -4.86 -9.09 2.62
C VAL A 60 -3.53 -8.61 2.02
N TYR A 61 -2.42 -8.90 2.69
CA TYR A 61 -1.09 -8.56 2.19
C TYR A 61 -0.79 -9.29 0.87
N GLU A 62 -1.09 -10.57 0.78
CA GLU A 62 -0.90 -11.33 -0.46
C GLU A 62 -1.69 -10.73 -1.63
N LEU A 63 -2.93 -10.29 -1.37
CA LEU A 63 -3.75 -9.63 -2.39
C LEU A 63 -3.16 -8.28 -2.82
N LEU A 64 -2.62 -7.51 -1.88
CA LEU A 64 -1.95 -6.25 -2.21
C LEU A 64 -0.73 -6.49 -3.11
N LEU A 65 0.06 -7.53 -2.81
CA LEU A 65 1.23 -7.87 -3.63
C LEU A 65 0.85 -8.20 -5.08
N ARG A 66 -0.33 -8.78 -5.32
CA ARG A 66 -0.82 -9.09 -6.67
C ARG A 66 -1.03 -7.82 -7.52
N LEU A 67 -1.17 -6.66 -6.88
CA LEU A 67 -1.37 -5.39 -7.57
C LEU A 67 -0.06 -4.68 -7.94
N ALA A 68 1.08 -5.27 -7.62
CA ALA A 68 2.39 -4.62 -7.81
C ALA A 68 2.66 -4.22 -9.27
N ASP A 69 2.14 -4.99 -10.23
CA ASP A 69 2.34 -4.75 -11.67
C ASP A 69 1.15 -4.04 -12.34
N ASP A 70 0.17 -3.59 -11.58
CA ASP A 70 -0.98 -2.88 -12.14
C ASP A 70 -0.53 -1.54 -12.72
N ASN A 71 -1.01 -1.21 -13.93
CA ASN A 71 -0.63 0.02 -14.62
C ASN A 71 -1.48 1.23 -14.24
N ASP A 72 -2.58 1.02 -13.56
CA ASP A 72 -3.46 2.12 -13.16
C ASP A 72 -2.85 2.92 -11.99
N PRO A 73 -2.64 4.25 -12.17
CA PRO A 73 -1.98 5.05 -11.13
C PRO A 73 -2.70 5.04 -9.78
N GLU A 74 -4.03 5.10 -9.78
CA GLU A 74 -4.82 5.10 -8.55
C GLU A 74 -4.72 3.75 -7.82
N THR A 75 -4.76 2.65 -8.58
CA THR A 75 -4.59 1.31 -8.02
C THR A 75 -3.20 1.15 -7.41
N LYS A 76 -2.15 1.63 -8.09
CA LYS A 76 -0.78 1.62 -7.56
C LYS A 76 -0.68 2.39 -6.25
N GLU A 77 -1.25 3.59 -6.21
CA GLU A 77 -1.22 4.43 -5.01
C GLU A 77 -1.92 3.72 -3.84
N ASN A 78 -3.10 3.14 -4.09
CA ASN A 78 -3.85 2.40 -3.08
C ASN A 78 -3.09 1.16 -2.60
N MET A 79 -2.44 0.44 -3.50
CA MET A 79 -1.63 -0.73 -3.15
C MET A 79 -0.49 -0.34 -2.20
N LEU A 80 0.24 0.73 -2.51
CA LEU A 80 1.33 1.22 -1.65
C LEU A 80 0.80 1.71 -0.30
N TRP A 81 -0.33 2.41 -0.31
CA TRP A 81 -1.00 2.82 0.91
C TRP A 81 -1.36 1.60 1.76
N GLY A 82 -1.92 0.56 1.12
CA GLY A 82 -2.28 -0.69 1.80
C GLY A 82 -1.09 -1.39 2.43
N ILE A 83 0.03 -1.47 1.72
CA ILE A 83 1.27 -2.08 2.25
C ILE A 83 1.72 -1.34 3.51
N GLY A 84 1.71 -0.01 3.50
CA GLY A 84 2.08 0.79 4.66
C GLY A 84 1.11 0.64 5.82
N GLU A 85 -0.19 0.63 5.54
CA GLU A 85 -1.21 0.48 6.58
C GLU A 85 -1.15 -0.90 7.24
N ILE A 86 -1.01 -1.97 6.44
CA ILE A 86 -0.99 -3.31 7.01
C ILE A 86 0.31 -3.59 7.79
N ALA A 87 1.38 -2.89 7.47
CA ALA A 87 2.60 -2.91 8.27
C ALA A 87 2.30 -2.43 9.70
N GLY A 88 1.39 -1.46 9.85
CA GLY A 88 0.92 -1.01 11.16
C GLY A 88 0.20 -2.08 11.95
N ALA A 89 -0.35 -3.10 11.28
CA ALA A 89 -0.95 -4.28 11.92
C ALA A 89 0.09 -5.40 12.16
N GLY A 90 1.36 -5.16 11.86
CA GLY A 90 2.44 -6.12 12.04
C GLY A 90 2.56 -7.14 10.89
N ILE A 91 1.96 -6.87 9.74
CA ILE A 91 1.92 -7.80 8.61
C ILE A 91 2.74 -7.25 7.43
N GLY A 92 3.62 -8.08 6.90
CA GLY A 92 4.45 -7.77 5.73
C GLY A 92 5.82 -8.40 5.88
N ASP A 93 6.56 -8.43 4.79
CA ASP A 93 7.90 -8.99 4.75
C ASP A 93 8.75 -8.30 3.68
N GLU A 94 9.94 -8.84 3.42
CA GLU A 94 10.92 -8.26 2.50
C GLU A 94 10.43 -8.13 1.05
N ARG A 95 9.36 -8.82 0.66
CA ARG A 95 8.77 -8.70 -0.68
C ARG A 95 8.24 -7.30 -0.95
N SER A 96 7.96 -6.53 0.09
CA SER A 96 7.55 -5.13 -0.03
C SER A 96 8.67 -4.22 -0.55
N ILE A 97 9.91 -4.57 -0.28
CA ILE A 97 11.05 -3.67 -0.58
C ILE A 97 11.17 -3.35 -2.08
N PRO A 98 11.25 -4.33 -2.99
CA PRO A 98 11.34 -4.00 -4.41
C PRO A 98 10.10 -3.28 -4.95
N ILE A 99 8.91 -3.58 -4.41
CA ILE A 99 7.67 -2.92 -4.80
C ILE A 99 7.71 -1.43 -4.41
N ILE A 100 8.14 -1.15 -3.19
CA ILE A 100 8.26 0.22 -2.69
C ILE A 100 9.35 0.98 -3.47
N CYS A 101 10.49 0.36 -3.72
CA CYS A 101 11.57 0.96 -4.50
C CYS A 101 11.09 1.31 -5.92
N ASN A 102 10.33 0.42 -6.54
CA ASN A 102 9.74 0.69 -7.86
C ASN A 102 8.78 1.88 -7.80
N GLY A 103 7.95 1.96 -6.77
CA GLY A 103 7.04 3.09 -6.55
C GLY A 103 7.78 4.41 -6.37
N MET A 104 8.91 4.40 -5.69
CA MET A 104 9.73 5.61 -5.53
C MET A 104 10.41 6.06 -6.83
N SER A 105 10.40 5.24 -7.87
CA SER A 105 10.89 5.58 -9.20
C SER A 105 9.78 5.98 -10.18
N ASP A 106 8.53 6.01 -9.75
CA ASP A 106 7.40 6.30 -10.61
C ASP A 106 7.41 7.76 -11.10
N GLU A 107 6.90 7.99 -12.30
CA GLU A 107 6.80 9.34 -12.87
C GLU A 107 5.84 10.23 -12.07
N ASN A 108 4.85 9.62 -11.42
CA ASN A 108 3.82 10.33 -10.67
C ASN A 108 4.32 10.61 -9.23
N ALA A 109 4.41 11.90 -8.89
CA ALA A 109 4.89 12.33 -7.57
C ALA A 109 4.03 11.79 -6.41
N ARG A 110 2.72 11.62 -6.63
CA ARG A 110 1.84 11.06 -5.59
C ARG A 110 2.20 9.62 -5.29
N ILE A 111 2.56 8.84 -6.32
CA ILE A 111 3.00 7.45 -6.16
C ILE A 111 4.35 7.42 -5.48
N ARG A 112 5.31 8.27 -5.90
CA ARG A 112 6.62 8.34 -5.24
C ARG A 112 6.49 8.68 -3.75
N GLY A 113 5.66 9.65 -3.41
CA GLY A 113 5.43 10.06 -2.03
C GLY A 113 4.76 8.97 -1.20
N MET A 114 3.77 8.29 -1.76
CA MET A 114 3.11 7.17 -1.07
C MET A 114 4.08 6.01 -0.87
N ALA A 115 4.93 5.73 -1.85
CA ALA A 115 5.96 4.69 -1.73
C ALA A 115 6.96 5.02 -0.61
N ALA A 116 7.41 6.28 -0.53
CA ALA A 116 8.31 6.72 0.54
C ALA A 116 7.64 6.65 1.91
N TRP A 117 6.35 6.97 1.98
CA TRP A 117 5.56 6.81 3.21
C TRP A 117 5.47 5.34 3.61
N ALA A 118 5.20 4.44 2.64
CA ALA A 118 5.17 3.00 2.90
C ALA A 118 6.54 2.50 3.38
N ALA A 119 7.63 3.05 2.83
CA ALA A 119 8.99 2.73 3.28
C ALA A 119 9.15 3.06 4.78
N GLU A 120 8.72 4.25 5.20
CA GLU A 120 8.74 4.63 6.61
C GLU A 120 7.98 3.62 7.46
N ARG A 121 6.81 3.19 7.00
CA ARG A 121 5.96 2.26 7.75
C ARG A 121 6.61 0.88 7.90
N ILE A 122 7.19 0.30 6.84
CA ILE A 122 7.84 -1.01 6.96
C ILE A 122 9.12 -0.94 7.80
N ILE A 123 9.83 0.17 7.74
CA ILE A 123 11.02 0.38 8.58
C ILE A 123 10.62 0.48 10.05
N SER A 124 9.65 1.35 10.36
CA SER A 124 9.26 1.62 11.75
C SER A 124 8.48 0.48 12.38
N ARG A 125 7.63 -0.20 11.63
CA ARG A 125 6.70 -1.19 12.18
C ARG A 125 7.18 -2.63 12.04
N LEU A 126 7.96 -2.92 11.00
CA LEU A 126 8.41 -4.28 10.70
C LEU A 126 9.93 -4.44 10.78
N GLU A 127 10.64 -3.35 11.01
CA GLU A 127 12.10 -3.32 11.03
C GLU A 127 12.72 -3.87 9.73
N LEU A 128 12.04 -3.61 8.60
CA LEU A 128 12.48 -4.03 7.28
C LEU A 128 13.22 -2.90 6.58
N PHE A 129 14.45 -3.14 6.21
CA PHE A 129 15.24 -2.23 5.37
C PHE A 129 16.38 -3.00 4.71
N SER A 130 16.93 -2.44 3.66
CA SER A 130 18.01 -3.04 2.88
C SER A 130 18.83 -1.93 2.24
N ASP A 131 20.00 -2.28 1.72
CA ASP A 131 20.83 -1.33 0.98
C ASP A 131 20.07 -0.74 -0.22
N GLU A 132 19.27 -1.56 -0.91
CA GLU A 132 18.43 -1.11 -2.02
C GLU A 132 17.47 -0.01 -1.60
N LEU A 133 16.75 -0.20 -0.48
CA LEU A 133 15.80 0.78 0.03
C LEU A 133 16.50 2.07 0.45
N ILE A 134 17.62 1.96 1.14
CA ILE A 134 18.41 3.11 1.60
C ILE A 134 18.92 3.90 0.39
N LEU A 135 19.46 3.22 -0.61
CA LEU A 135 19.94 3.86 -1.83
C LEU A 135 18.83 4.63 -2.54
N LYS A 136 17.67 4.02 -2.68
CA LYS A 136 16.53 4.66 -3.34
C LYS A 136 16.04 5.90 -2.59
N LEU A 137 15.95 5.82 -1.27
CA LEU A 137 15.60 6.99 -0.45
C LEU A 137 16.59 8.13 -0.62
N ASN A 138 17.89 7.82 -0.69
CA ASN A 138 18.91 8.84 -0.92
C ASN A 138 18.80 9.46 -2.32
N GLU A 139 18.44 8.68 -3.33
CA GLU A 139 18.30 9.18 -4.71
C GLU A 139 17.20 10.22 -4.85
N ILE A 140 16.12 10.13 -4.07
CA ILE A 140 14.97 11.02 -4.19
C ILE A 140 14.82 12.01 -3.02
N GLU A 141 15.86 12.17 -2.20
CA GLU A 141 15.78 13.09 -1.05
C GLU A 141 15.58 14.55 -1.45
N ASP A 142 16.03 14.93 -2.65
CA ASP A 142 15.89 16.28 -3.19
C ASP A 142 14.82 16.36 -4.30
N ASP A 143 13.84 15.47 -4.27
CA ASP A 143 12.75 15.42 -5.24
C ASP A 143 12.06 16.78 -5.37
N GLN A 144 11.57 17.09 -6.57
CA GLN A 144 10.87 18.36 -6.83
C GLN A 144 9.57 18.50 -6.02
N SER A 145 8.94 17.39 -5.65
CA SER A 145 7.68 17.40 -4.88
C SER A 145 7.95 17.55 -3.38
N PRO A 146 7.35 18.57 -2.73
CA PRO A 146 7.44 18.69 -1.27
C PRO A 146 6.90 17.48 -0.53
N TYR A 147 5.85 16.85 -1.05
CA TYR A 147 5.28 15.64 -0.48
C TYR A 147 6.29 14.49 -0.48
N VAL A 148 7.00 14.29 -1.61
CA VAL A 148 8.04 13.26 -1.70
C VAL A 148 9.17 13.54 -0.72
N ARG A 149 9.70 14.79 -0.70
CA ARG A 149 10.79 15.16 0.20
C ARG A 149 10.44 14.93 1.67
N LYS A 150 9.22 15.31 2.06
CA LYS A 150 8.74 15.13 3.43
C LYS A 150 8.64 13.66 3.81
N SER A 151 8.06 12.84 2.94
CA SER A 151 7.92 11.40 3.17
C SER A 151 9.28 10.72 3.28
N VAL A 152 10.22 11.07 2.40
CA VAL A 152 11.60 10.56 2.44
C VAL A 152 12.29 10.95 3.74
N SER A 153 12.11 12.20 4.17
CA SER A 153 12.70 12.68 5.42
C SER A 153 12.25 11.84 6.62
N PHE A 154 10.97 11.53 6.72
CA PHE A 154 10.45 10.68 7.79
C PHE A 154 11.03 9.27 7.73
N ALA A 155 11.15 8.69 6.53
CA ALA A 155 11.73 7.35 6.38
C ALA A 155 13.20 7.33 6.81
N LYS A 156 13.97 8.35 6.43
CA LYS A 156 15.38 8.47 6.81
C LYS A 156 15.57 8.68 8.32
N GLU A 157 14.67 9.42 8.95
CA GLU A 157 14.68 9.56 10.41
C GLU A 157 14.47 8.21 11.11
N CYS A 158 13.54 7.39 10.60
CA CYS A 158 13.32 6.04 11.12
C CYS A 158 14.55 5.15 10.97
N LEU A 159 15.23 5.23 9.81
CA LEU A 159 16.47 4.49 9.57
C LEU A 159 17.54 4.82 10.61
N LYS A 160 17.73 6.10 10.90
CA LYS A 160 18.72 6.54 11.89
C LYS A 160 18.50 5.92 13.26
N LYS A 161 17.24 5.74 13.65
CA LYS A 161 16.88 5.16 14.94
C LYS A 161 17.10 3.65 15.00
N LYS A 162 17.14 2.98 13.84
CA LYS A 162 17.28 1.52 13.74
C LYS A 162 18.72 1.07 13.49
N MET A 163 19.58 1.98 13.09
CA MET A 163 20.98 1.67 12.74
C MET A 163 22.01 1.95 13.84
#